data_512a01c3df99705beedccaf671cbd9e1
#
_entry.id   512a01c3df99705beedccaf671cbd9e1
#
_cell.length_a   1.000
_cell.length_b   1.000
_cell.length_c   1.000
_cell.angle_alpha   90.00
_cell.angle_beta   90.00
_cell.angle_gamma   90.00
#
_symmetry.space_group_name_H-M   'P 1'
#
loop_
_entity.id
_entity.type
_entity.pdbx_description
1 polymer ?
#
loop_
_entity_poly.entity_id
_entity_poly.type
_entity_poly.pdbx_seq_one_letter_code
_entity_poly.pdbx_strand_id
1 'polypeptide(L)'
;MNADFPIDFVIPWVDGSDPEWIKVFNNYVPKEKQIDARNIRYRDFGLLKYWFRAVEKFTPWVNKVHFITCGQKPDFLNLNCLKLHFVKHSDYIPDDCLPAFSSNPIELNIHRINGLSDHFVYFNDDFYITKPLKRDFFFKDGLPCDSAVLEVKTSGSFPMVNIVFNDLNAINKNFKPKESVKNNPCKWFNAKYGKANVYNIFLTRLPKFCGFINPHMPQPFLKSTLEDVWAKCPEELNTAIHNKFRSPFDVNQWLFRHWALCKGDFSPINPYKDRRCFDLYDGNAEFIAECIRNQKYAEVVLNDSEDLQDFEKVSCILKDAFEAILPEKSSFEL
;
A
#
# COMPACT_ATOMS: atom_id res chain seq x y z
N MET A 1 -1.95 -17.91 23.12
CA MET A 1 -1.45 -16.65 23.70
C MET A 1 -1.15 -15.74 22.52
N ASN A 2 -1.87 -14.62 22.35
CA ASN A 2 -1.48 -13.63 21.34
C ASN A 2 -0.13 -13.05 21.79
N ALA A 3 0.94 -13.34 21.06
CA ALA A 3 2.22 -12.71 21.31
C ALA A 3 2.03 -11.19 21.14
N ASP A 4 2.40 -10.43 22.16
CA ASP A 4 2.30 -8.97 22.15
C ASP A 4 3.56 -8.42 21.45
N PHE A 5 3.48 -8.24 20.14
CA PHE A 5 4.53 -7.63 19.32
C PHE A 5 4.11 -6.24 18.86
N PRO A 6 5.03 -5.28 18.74
CA PRO A 6 4.69 -3.96 18.20
C PRO A 6 4.26 -4.06 16.74
N ILE A 7 3.25 -3.26 16.36
CA ILE A 7 2.82 -3.11 14.97
C ILE A 7 2.90 -1.63 14.65
N ASP A 8 3.68 -1.30 13.62
CA ASP A 8 3.81 0.07 13.12
C ASP A 8 2.94 0.28 11.87
N PHE A 9 2.53 1.53 11.66
CA PHE A 9 1.94 1.96 10.40
C PHE A 9 2.96 2.78 9.62
N VAL A 10 2.97 2.59 8.31
CA VAL A 10 3.85 3.30 7.39
C VAL A 10 3.01 3.94 6.30
N ILE A 11 3.14 5.26 6.12
CA ILE A 11 2.41 6.01 5.11
C ILE A 11 3.34 7.01 4.42
N PRO A 12 3.57 6.90 3.10
CA PRO A 12 4.18 7.95 2.30
C PRO A 12 3.14 9.01 1.95
N TRP A 13 3.61 10.24 1.81
CA TRP A 13 2.79 11.36 1.38
C TRP A 13 3.62 12.39 0.61
N VAL A 14 2.97 13.06 -0.34
CA VAL A 14 3.52 14.17 -1.11
C VAL A 14 2.46 15.26 -1.31
N ASP A 15 2.87 16.51 -1.17
CA ASP A 15 2.10 17.65 -1.66
C ASP A 15 2.59 18.00 -3.08
N GLY A 16 1.84 17.56 -4.08
CA GLY A 16 2.12 17.87 -5.47
C GLY A 16 1.84 19.32 -5.86
N SER A 17 1.26 20.13 -4.97
CA SER A 17 1.01 21.58 -5.18
C SER A 17 2.14 22.46 -4.63
N ASP A 18 3.08 21.91 -3.86
CA ASP A 18 4.21 22.65 -3.30
C ASP A 18 5.12 23.21 -4.40
N PRO A 19 5.29 24.54 -4.49
CA PRO A 19 6.09 25.17 -5.56
C PRO A 19 7.55 24.73 -5.59
N GLU A 20 8.18 24.47 -4.43
CA GLU A 20 9.56 24.01 -4.37
C GLU A 20 9.67 22.57 -4.86
N TRP A 21 8.72 21.72 -4.50
CA TRP A 21 8.66 20.35 -5.00
C TRP A 21 8.45 20.33 -6.53
N ILE A 22 7.51 21.15 -7.05
CA ILE A 22 7.24 21.27 -8.50
C ILE A 22 8.50 21.72 -9.25
N LYS A 23 9.26 22.66 -8.70
CA LYS A 23 10.51 23.12 -9.29
C LYS A 23 11.54 21.99 -9.40
N VAL A 24 11.71 21.21 -8.33
CA VAL A 24 12.63 20.06 -8.34
C VAL A 24 12.11 18.99 -9.32
N PHE A 25 10.82 18.64 -9.25
CA PHE A 25 10.18 17.68 -10.15
C PHE A 25 10.40 18.02 -11.63
N ASN A 26 10.18 19.29 -12.04
CA ASN A 26 10.33 19.75 -13.41
C ASN A 26 11.77 19.64 -13.96
N ASN A 27 12.78 19.64 -13.08
CA ASN A 27 14.18 19.43 -13.49
C ASN A 27 14.46 17.98 -13.91
N TYR A 28 13.63 17.04 -13.45
CA TYR A 28 13.82 15.61 -13.67
C TYR A 28 12.75 14.99 -14.59
N VAL A 29 11.65 15.70 -14.89
CA VAL A 29 10.60 15.18 -15.78
C VAL A 29 11.21 14.79 -17.12
N PRO A 30 11.09 13.53 -17.52
CA PRO A 30 11.63 13.06 -18.78
C PRO A 30 10.88 13.65 -19.96
N LYS A 31 11.61 13.99 -21.01
CA LYS A 31 11.01 14.40 -22.29
C LYS A 31 10.42 13.21 -23.08
N GLU A 32 10.68 12.00 -22.62
CA GLU A 32 10.27 10.76 -23.28
C GLU A 32 8.94 10.24 -22.75
N LYS A 33 8.11 9.71 -23.67
CA LYS A 33 6.74 9.24 -23.36
C LYS A 33 6.63 7.92 -22.60
N GLN A 34 7.74 7.29 -22.20
CA GLN A 34 7.75 5.94 -21.61
C GLN A 34 7.66 5.92 -20.07
N ILE A 35 7.35 7.05 -19.46
CA ILE A 35 7.38 7.22 -18.00
C ILE A 35 6.07 7.88 -17.54
N ASP A 36 5.50 7.35 -16.44
CA ASP A 36 4.26 7.87 -15.86
C ASP A 36 4.56 8.99 -14.84
N ALA A 37 4.50 10.23 -15.29
CA ALA A 37 4.68 11.44 -14.48
C ALA A 37 3.41 12.34 -14.52
N ARG A 38 2.22 11.74 -14.64
CA ARG A 38 0.96 12.46 -14.73
C ARG A 38 0.62 13.17 -13.43
N ASN A 39 0.09 14.39 -13.51
CA ASN A 39 -0.28 15.23 -12.36
C ASN A 39 -1.29 14.54 -11.41
N ILE A 40 -2.18 13.71 -11.93
CA ILE A 40 -3.15 12.92 -11.14
C ILE A 40 -2.48 12.08 -10.05
N ARG A 41 -1.22 11.69 -10.22
CA ARG A 41 -0.45 10.91 -9.24
C ARG A 41 -0.09 11.68 -7.96
N TYR A 42 -0.24 13.00 -7.98
CA TYR A 42 0.26 13.90 -6.94
C TYR A 42 -0.83 14.83 -6.41
N ARG A 43 -2.11 14.61 -6.77
CA ARG A 43 -3.25 15.39 -6.23
C ARG A 43 -3.53 14.96 -4.79
N ASP A 44 -3.73 15.93 -3.92
CA ASP A 44 -4.11 15.69 -2.52
C ASP A 44 -5.55 16.17 -2.29
N PHE A 45 -6.43 15.25 -1.86
CA PHE A 45 -7.80 15.56 -1.45
C PHE A 45 -7.88 16.31 -0.11
N GLY A 46 -6.76 16.54 0.57
CA GLY A 46 -6.69 17.19 1.89
C GLY A 46 -7.30 16.34 2.99
N LEU A 47 -7.24 15.03 2.85
CA LEU A 47 -7.83 14.07 3.79
C LEU A 47 -6.82 13.50 4.80
N LEU A 48 -5.54 13.82 4.68
CA LEU A 48 -4.46 13.26 5.50
C LEU A 48 -4.69 13.43 7.01
N LYS A 49 -5.23 14.58 7.47
CA LYS A 49 -5.54 14.78 8.89
C LYS A 49 -6.54 13.75 9.43
N TYR A 50 -7.52 13.34 8.61
CA TYR A 50 -8.50 12.31 9.00
C TYR A 50 -7.88 10.92 9.06
N TRP A 51 -6.84 10.66 8.26
CA TRP A 51 -6.07 9.44 8.38
C TRP A 51 -5.42 9.34 9.78
N PHE A 52 -4.77 10.39 10.26
CA PHE A 52 -4.19 10.42 11.60
C PHE A 52 -5.24 10.32 12.71
N ARG A 53 -6.38 11.03 12.57
CA ARG A 53 -7.52 10.91 13.51
C ARG A 53 -8.06 9.48 13.57
N ALA A 54 -8.16 8.81 12.40
CA ALA A 54 -8.60 7.42 12.32
C ALA A 54 -7.61 6.47 13.00
N VAL A 55 -6.31 6.66 12.81
CA VAL A 55 -5.28 5.86 13.49
C VAL A 55 -5.43 5.96 15.00
N GLU A 56 -5.55 7.16 15.54
CA GLU A 56 -5.69 7.35 16.99
C GLU A 56 -7.00 6.77 17.52
N LYS A 57 -8.12 7.04 16.86
CA LYS A 57 -9.47 6.66 17.31
C LYS A 57 -9.76 5.18 17.10
N PHE A 58 -9.40 4.63 15.95
CA PHE A 58 -9.83 3.29 15.51
C PHE A 58 -8.76 2.20 15.68
N THR A 59 -7.49 2.60 15.83
CA THR A 59 -6.36 1.68 16.01
C THR A 59 -5.41 2.15 17.13
N PRO A 60 -5.92 2.43 18.37
CA PRO A 60 -5.11 2.99 19.46
C PRO A 60 -3.94 2.09 19.90
N TRP A 61 -3.96 0.83 19.49
CA TRP A 61 -2.92 -0.18 19.73
C TRP A 61 -1.70 -0.06 18.79
N VAL A 62 -1.73 0.81 17.79
CA VAL A 62 -0.59 1.07 16.90
C VAL A 62 0.58 1.60 17.72
N ASN A 63 1.75 1.01 17.52
CA ASN A 63 2.96 1.37 18.25
C ASN A 63 3.52 2.70 17.75
N LYS A 64 3.85 2.80 16.46
CA LYS A 64 4.32 4.03 15.80
C LYS A 64 3.71 4.20 14.42
N VAL A 65 3.66 5.46 13.99
CA VAL A 65 3.36 5.86 12.62
C VAL A 65 4.64 6.44 12.02
N HIS A 66 5.17 5.76 11.00
CA HIS A 66 6.27 6.26 10.17
C HIS A 66 5.67 7.05 9.01
N PHE A 67 5.70 8.37 9.11
CA PHE A 67 5.20 9.28 8.09
C PHE A 67 6.33 9.69 7.17
N ILE A 68 6.27 9.24 5.92
CA ILE A 68 7.36 9.34 4.96
C ILE A 68 7.09 10.46 3.96
N THR A 69 8.05 11.37 3.78
CA THR A 69 7.97 12.44 2.78
C THR A 69 9.34 12.72 2.14
N CYS A 70 9.36 13.53 1.09
CA CYS A 70 10.62 14.05 0.54
C CYS A 70 11.24 15.20 1.39
N GLY A 71 10.65 15.50 2.55
CA GLY A 71 11.01 16.62 3.44
C GLY A 71 9.88 17.61 3.65
N GLN A 72 8.79 17.49 2.89
CA GLN A 72 7.55 18.25 3.06
C GLN A 72 6.89 17.90 4.40
N LYS A 73 6.26 18.89 5.02
CA LYS A 73 5.56 18.73 6.29
C LYS A 73 4.20 19.42 6.21
N PRO A 74 3.09 18.69 6.43
CA PRO A 74 1.78 19.33 6.54
C PRO A 74 1.72 20.31 7.72
N ASP A 75 1.09 21.47 7.55
CA ASP A 75 1.04 22.54 8.56
C ASP A 75 0.37 22.10 9.88
N PHE A 76 -0.58 21.17 9.79
CA PHE A 76 -1.28 20.67 10.96
C PHE A 76 -0.46 19.66 11.79
N LEU A 77 0.66 19.13 11.26
CA LEU A 77 1.34 17.97 11.84
C LEU A 77 2.17 18.34 13.08
N ASN A 78 1.85 17.68 14.19
CA ASN A 78 2.57 17.80 15.46
C ASN A 78 3.76 16.85 15.52
N LEU A 79 4.97 17.35 15.23
CA LEU A 79 6.21 16.56 15.28
C LEU A 79 6.60 16.10 16.70
N ASN A 80 5.98 16.64 17.76
CA ASN A 80 6.23 16.25 19.13
C ASN A 80 5.35 15.06 19.59
N CYS A 81 4.45 14.54 18.73
CA CYS A 81 3.66 13.37 19.05
C CYS A 81 4.56 12.14 19.22
N LEU A 82 4.48 11.47 20.39
CA LEU A 82 5.34 10.33 20.72
C LEU A 82 5.18 9.12 19.80
N LYS A 83 4.00 8.99 19.19
CA LYS A 83 3.73 7.91 18.22
C LYS A 83 4.15 8.25 16.79
N LEU A 84 4.49 9.52 16.50
CA LEU A 84 4.92 9.94 15.17
C LEU A 84 6.42 9.76 15.01
N HIS A 85 6.82 9.11 13.93
CA HIS A 85 8.19 9.12 13.42
C HIS A 85 8.16 9.77 12.03
N PHE A 86 8.61 11.02 11.95
CA PHE A 86 8.75 11.75 10.70
C PHE A 86 10.00 11.27 9.98
N VAL A 87 9.84 10.71 8.77
CA VAL A 87 10.92 10.07 8.01
C VAL A 87 11.05 10.75 6.66
N LYS A 88 12.26 11.21 6.34
CA LYS A 88 12.57 11.75 5.01
C LYS A 88 13.05 10.63 4.10
N HIS A 89 12.87 10.78 2.80
CA HIS A 89 13.43 9.85 1.81
C HIS A 89 14.94 9.66 2.02
N SER A 90 15.68 10.73 2.32
CA SER A 90 17.12 10.71 2.60
C SER A 90 17.54 9.92 3.84
N ASP A 91 16.61 9.59 4.74
CA ASP A 91 16.95 8.90 5.98
C ASP A 91 17.09 7.38 5.78
N TYR A 92 16.59 6.84 4.64
CA TYR A 92 16.56 5.39 4.41
C TYR A 92 16.73 4.95 2.95
N ILE A 93 16.54 5.84 1.97
CA ILE A 93 16.79 5.55 0.55
C ILE A 93 18.24 5.91 0.23
N PRO A 94 19.02 5.08 -0.50
CA PRO A 94 20.37 5.41 -0.91
C PRO A 94 20.43 6.73 -1.69
N ASP A 95 21.48 7.52 -1.45
CA ASP A 95 21.63 8.87 -2.02
C ASP A 95 21.59 8.91 -3.54
N ASP A 96 22.16 7.91 -4.20
CA ASP A 96 22.19 7.78 -5.67
C ASP A 96 20.82 7.46 -6.27
N CYS A 97 19.86 7.01 -5.45
CA CYS A 97 18.48 6.78 -5.85
C CYS A 97 17.59 8.03 -5.70
N LEU A 98 18.10 9.12 -5.10
CA LEU A 98 17.34 10.35 -4.84
C LEU A 98 17.52 11.39 -5.97
N PRO A 99 16.54 12.30 -6.18
CA PRO A 99 15.19 12.29 -5.62
C PRO A 99 14.32 11.19 -6.21
N ALA A 100 13.28 10.76 -5.47
CA ALA A 100 12.29 9.78 -5.91
C ALA A 100 10.94 10.46 -6.13
N PHE A 101 10.36 10.29 -7.33
CA PHE A 101 9.03 10.79 -7.72
C PHE A 101 8.05 9.65 -8.03
N SER A 102 8.39 8.44 -7.62
CA SER A 102 7.57 7.24 -7.74
C SER A 102 7.47 6.56 -6.38
N SER A 103 6.36 5.91 -6.10
CA SER A 103 6.19 5.10 -4.88
C SER A 103 7.18 3.92 -4.82
N ASN A 104 7.59 3.37 -5.98
CA ASN A 104 8.43 2.16 -6.02
C ASN A 104 9.75 2.30 -5.24
N PRO A 105 10.61 3.30 -5.46
CA PRO A 105 11.82 3.47 -4.64
C PRO A 105 11.52 3.69 -3.16
N ILE A 106 10.41 4.35 -2.85
CA ILE A 106 9.97 4.65 -1.49
C ILE A 106 9.60 3.37 -0.77
N GLU A 107 8.69 2.56 -1.35
CA GLU A 107 8.15 1.36 -0.74
C GLU A 107 9.16 0.18 -0.72
N LEU A 108 10.03 0.07 -1.71
CA LEU A 108 11.02 -1.01 -1.78
C LEU A 108 12.13 -0.88 -0.73
N ASN A 109 12.36 0.31 -0.18
CA ASN A 109 13.39 0.57 0.83
C ASN A 109 12.86 0.64 2.28
N ILE A 110 11.56 0.48 2.54
CA ILE A 110 10.91 0.66 3.86
C ILE A 110 11.63 -0.12 4.97
N HIS A 111 12.14 -1.33 4.69
CA HIS A 111 12.87 -2.14 5.67
C HIS A 111 14.12 -1.46 6.24
N ARG A 112 14.64 -0.42 5.60
CA ARG A 112 15.81 0.36 6.02
C ARG A 112 15.46 1.50 6.99
N ILE A 113 14.18 1.76 7.24
CA ILE A 113 13.75 2.79 8.20
C ILE A 113 14.22 2.40 9.59
N ASN A 114 14.98 3.31 10.22
CA ASN A 114 15.46 3.09 11.57
C ASN A 114 14.31 3.03 12.58
N GLY A 115 14.31 2.02 13.43
CA GLY A 115 13.28 1.82 14.45
C GLY A 115 11.94 1.27 13.94
N LEU A 116 11.84 0.87 12.66
CA LEU A 116 10.68 0.16 12.14
C LEU A 116 10.58 -1.24 12.78
N SER A 117 9.39 -1.55 13.32
CA SER A 117 9.08 -2.88 13.86
C SER A 117 9.07 -3.96 12.77
N ASP A 118 9.30 -5.24 13.15
CA ASP A 118 9.21 -6.35 12.19
C ASP A 118 7.80 -6.47 11.61
N HIS A 119 6.76 -6.19 12.40
CA HIS A 119 5.37 -6.16 11.96
C HIS A 119 4.96 -4.73 11.63
N PHE A 120 4.62 -4.46 10.38
CA PHE A 120 4.10 -3.16 9.99
C PHE A 120 3.02 -3.26 8.92
N VAL A 121 2.17 -2.24 8.83
CA VAL A 121 1.15 -2.12 7.78
C VAL A 121 1.52 -0.93 6.91
N TYR A 122 1.64 -1.18 5.62
CA TYR A 122 1.89 -0.16 4.61
C TYR A 122 0.56 0.38 4.08
N PHE A 123 0.43 1.70 4.08
CA PHE A 123 -0.68 2.45 3.52
C PHE A 123 -0.18 3.30 2.34
N ASN A 124 -1.02 3.48 1.32
CA ASN A 124 -0.90 4.65 0.46
C ASN A 124 -1.71 5.81 1.07
N ASP A 125 -1.52 7.01 0.55
CA ASP A 125 -2.19 8.24 0.99
C ASP A 125 -3.69 8.29 0.67
N ASP A 126 -4.17 7.40 -0.20
CA ASP A 126 -5.58 7.18 -0.55
C ASP A 126 -6.27 6.06 0.25
N PHE A 127 -5.61 5.47 1.27
CA PHE A 127 -6.11 4.36 2.10
C PHE A 127 -6.59 4.84 3.47
N TYR A 128 -7.85 4.58 3.84
CA TYR A 128 -8.45 5.08 5.08
C TYR A 128 -9.08 3.98 5.91
N ILE A 129 -8.95 4.11 7.24
CA ILE A 129 -9.66 3.31 8.23
C ILE A 129 -10.89 4.10 8.66
N THR A 130 -12.08 3.49 8.64
CA THR A 130 -13.35 4.17 8.91
C THR A 130 -14.11 3.65 10.13
N LYS A 131 -13.66 2.56 10.77
CA LYS A 131 -14.21 2.04 12.03
C LYS A 131 -13.16 1.31 12.87
N PRO A 132 -13.41 1.05 14.16
CA PRO A 132 -12.46 0.40 15.06
C PRO A 132 -11.98 -0.96 14.53
N LEU A 133 -10.66 -1.16 14.55
CA LEU A 133 -9.99 -2.39 14.14
C LEU A 133 -9.19 -2.98 15.29
N LYS A 134 -9.18 -4.30 15.37
CA LYS A 134 -8.29 -5.05 16.24
C LYS A 134 -6.99 -5.41 15.52
N ARG A 135 -5.96 -5.74 16.29
CA ARG A 135 -4.65 -6.17 15.75
C ARG A 135 -4.75 -7.39 14.82
N ASP A 136 -5.68 -8.33 15.13
CA ASP A 136 -5.91 -9.53 14.35
C ASP A 136 -6.55 -9.31 12.98
N PHE A 137 -6.95 -8.08 12.67
CA PHE A 137 -7.34 -7.67 11.32
C PHE A 137 -6.15 -7.66 10.35
N PHE A 138 -4.96 -7.29 10.87
CA PHE A 138 -3.73 -7.20 10.08
C PHE A 138 -2.75 -8.36 10.35
N PHE A 139 -2.67 -8.83 11.60
CA PHE A 139 -1.75 -9.92 11.96
C PHE A 139 -2.43 -10.94 12.87
N LYS A 140 -2.29 -12.20 12.51
CA LYS A 140 -2.80 -13.31 13.30
C LYS A 140 -1.69 -14.33 13.53
N ASP A 141 -1.45 -14.69 14.80
CA ASP A 141 -0.40 -15.63 15.22
C ASP A 141 1.00 -15.19 14.69
N GLY A 142 1.29 -13.87 14.69
CA GLY A 142 2.52 -13.28 14.20
C GLY A 142 2.66 -13.22 12.68
N LEU A 143 1.65 -13.64 11.91
CA LEU A 143 1.68 -13.66 10.45
C LEU A 143 0.76 -12.59 9.84
N PRO A 144 1.17 -11.93 8.74
CA PRO A 144 0.32 -11.02 7.99
C PRO A 144 -1.00 -11.68 7.55
N CYS A 145 -2.12 -11.00 7.73
CA CYS A 145 -3.42 -11.45 7.26
C CYS A 145 -3.57 -11.17 5.76
N ASP A 146 -3.61 -12.21 4.93
CA ASP A 146 -3.66 -12.08 3.47
C ASP A 146 -4.39 -13.26 2.80
N SER A 147 -4.45 -13.26 1.46
CA SER A 147 -5.13 -14.29 0.67
C SER A 147 -4.27 -14.78 -0.50
N ALA A 148 -3.97 -16.07 -0.51
CA ALA A 148 -3.30 -16.72 -1.62
C ALA A 148 -4.32 -17.15 -2.69
N VAL A 149 -4.86 -16.18 -3.42
CA VAL A 149 -5.78 -16.42 -4.53
C VAL A 149 -5.12 -16.05 -5.84
N LEU A 150 -5.11 -17.00 -6.77
CA LEU A 150 -4.55 -16.80 -8.10
C LEU A 150 -5.59 -16.25 -9.07
N GLU A 151 -5.12 -15.50 -10.03
CA GLU A 151 -5.85 -15.06 -11.22
C GLU A 151 -4.94 -15.06 -12.44
N VAL A 152 -5.52 -15.05 -13.62
CA VAL A 152 -4.76 -14.89 -14.87
C VAL A 152 -4.57 -13.40 -15.12
N LYS A 153 -3.33 -12.93 -15.10
CA LYS A 153 -3.01 -11.57 -15.53
C LYS A 153 -2.95 -11.53 -17.06
N THR A 154 -3.59 -10.50 -17.61
CA THR A 154 -3.64 -10.22 -19.04
C THR A 154 -3.10 -8.83 -19.31
N SER A 155 -3.43 -8.23 -20.45
CA SER A 155 -3.08 -6.84 -20.76
C SER A 155 -3.69 -5.88 -19.74
N GLY A 156 -3.03 -4.74 -19.56
CA GLY A 156 -3.46 -3.69 -18.64
C GLY A 156 -2.80 -2.36 -19.01
N SER A 157 -2.99 -1.33 -18.17
CA SER A 157 -2.42 -0.01 -18.42
C SER A 157 -0.90 -0.01 -18.26
N PHE A 158 -0.22 0.65 -19.19
CA PHE A 158 1.23 0.91 -19.13
C PHE A 158 1.53 2.02 -18.10
N PRO A 159 2.61 1.95 -17.30
CA PRO A 159 3.59 0.85 -17.20
C PRO A 159 3.19 -0.25 -16.20
N MET A 160 2.03 -0.16 -15.54
CA MET A 160 1.62 -1.07 -14.46
C MET A 160 1.58 -2.54 -14.88
N VAL A 161 1.13 -2.83 -16.11
CA VAL A 161 1.12 -4.20 -16.62
C VAL A 161 2.53 -4.81 -16.64
N ASN A 162 3.53 -4.03 -17.03
CA ASN A 162 4.93 -4.47 -17.06
C ASN A 162 5.45 -4.78 -15.66
N ILE A 163 5.16 -3.89 -14.69
CA ILE A 163 5.55 -4.05 -13.28
C ILE A 163 4.98 -5.36 -12.71
N VAL A 164 3.69 -5.61 -12.93
CA VAL A 164 3.05 -6.87 -12.50
C VAL A 164 3.73 -8.10 -13.09
N PHE A 165 4.12 -8.07 -14.36
CA PHE A 165 4.84 -9.19 -14.99
C PHE A 165 6.29 -9.29 -14.52
N ASN A 166 6.96 -8.19 -14.18
CA ASN A 166 8.29 -8.21 -13.58
C ASN A 166 8.26 -8.86 -12.20
N ASP A 167 7.28 -8.51 -11.36
CA ASP A 167 7.05 -9.17 -10.07
C ASP A 167 6.83 -10.68 -10.25
N LEU A 168 5.97 -11.08 -11.19
CA LEU A 168 5.73 -12.49 -11.51
C LEU A 168 6.97 -13.21 -12.01
N ASN A 169 7.81 -12.55 -12.82
CA ASN A 169 9.05 -13.12 -13.29
C ASN A 169 10.01 -13.38 -12.14
N ALA A 170 10.16 -12.42 -11.20
CA ALA A 170 10.97 -12.60 -10.00
C ALA A 170 10.44 -13.74 -9.12
N ILE A 171 9.12 -13.82 -8.91
CA ILE A 171 8.50 -14.94 -8.18
C ILE A 171 8.76 -16.27 -8.88
N ASN A 172 8.57 -16.36 -10.19
CA ASN A 172 8.73 -17.61 -10.96
C ASN A 172 10.17 -18.07 -11.12
N LYS A 173 11.16 -17.21 -10.87
CA LYS A 173 12.58 -17.62 -10.74
C LYS A 173 12.82 -18.38 -9.43
N ASN A 174 12.07 -18.09 -8.37
CA ASN A 174 12.32 -18.57 -7.00
C ASN A 174 11.31 -19.64 -6.54
N PHE A 175 10.08 -19.65 -7.08
CA PHE A 175 9.00 -20.51 -6.61
C PHE A 175 8.28 -21.22 -7.75
N LYS A 176 7.69 -22.38 -7.41
CA LYS A 176 6.77 -23.12 -8.28
C LYS A 176 5.42 -23.31 -7.58
N PRO A 177 4.28 -23.15 -8.28
CA PRO A 177 2.96 -23.27 -7.69
C PRO A 177 2.75 -24.58 -6.92
N LYS A 178 3.12 -25.72 -7.52
CA LYS A 178 2.95 -27.05 -6.89
C LYS A 178 3.73 -27.20 -5.60
N GLU A 179 4.94 -26.64 -5.51
CA GLU A 179 5.79 -26.71 -4.32
C GLU A 179 5.23 -25.82 -3.19
N SER A 180 4.86 -24.57 -3.51
CA SER A 180 4.25 -23.66 -2.55
C SER A 180 2.96 -24.21 -1.95
N VAL A 181 2.11 -24.81 -2.81
CA VAL A 181 0.87 -25.48 -2.36
C VAL A 181 1.16 -26.70 -1.52
N LYS A 182 2.10 -27.58 -1.94
CA LYS A 182 2.46 -28.79 -1.19
C LYS A 182 2.93 -28.46 0.23
N ASN A 183 3.68 -27.39 0.38
CA ASN A 183 4.22 -26.97 1.67
C ASN A 183 3.14 -26.35 2.59
N ASN A 184 2.12 -25.72 2.01
CA ASN A 184 1.09 -24.97 2.76
C ASN A 184 -0.33 -25.18 2.22
N PRO A 185 -0.83 -26.43 2.09
CA PRO A 185 -2.08 -26.72 1.38
C PRO A 185 -3.31 -26.01 1.98
N CYS A 186 -3.42 -25.96 3.31
CA CYS A 186 -4.55 -25.31 4.00
C CYS A 186 -4.54 -23.77 3.90
N LYS A 187 -3.42 -23.18 3.49
CA LYS A 187 -3.32 -21.73 3.23
C LYS A 187 -3.72 -21.40 1.80
N TRP A 188 -3.44 -22.29 0.85
CA TRP A 188 -3.82 -22.14 -0.56
C TRP A 188 -5.26 -22.55 -0.84
N PHE A 189 -5.78 -23.54 -0.14
CA PHE A 189 -7.17 -24.00 -0.26
C PHE A 189 -7.89 -23.73 1.06
N ASN A 190 -8.33 -22.49 1.24
CA ASN A 190 -8.96 -22.06 2.48
C ASN A 190 -10.43 -21.68 2.26
N ALA A 191 -11.32 -22.09 3.17
CA ALA A 191 -12.75 -21.79 3.07
C ALA A 191 -13.05 -20.28 3.03
N LYS A 192 -12.18 -19.44 3.59
CA LYS A 192 -12.32 -17.98 3.57
C LYS A 192 -12.27 -17.37 2.17
N TYR A 193 -11.68 -18.06 1.21
CA TYR A 193 -11.62 -17.59 -0.19
C TYR A 193 -12.92 -17.88 -0.97
N GLY A 194 -13.83 -18.67 -0.39
CA GLY A 194 -15.13 -18.99 -1.03
C GLY A 194 -14.95 -19.52 -2.45
N LYS A 195 -15.68 -18.92 -3.40
CA LYS A 195 -15.65 -19.30 -4.82
C LYS A 195 -14.29 -19.10 -5.49
N ALA A 196 -13.44 -18.23 -4.96
CA ALA A 196 -12.12 -17.97 -5.52
C ALA A 196 -11.17 -19.18 -5.41
N ASN A 197 -11.46 -20.17 -4.54
CA ASN A 197 -10.75 -21.45 -4.54
C ASN A 197 -10.77 -22.19 -5.89
N VAL A 198 -11.79 -21.95 -6.73
CA VAL A 198 -11.89 -22.55 -8.06
C VAL A 198 -10.68 -22.13 -8.92
N TYR A 199 -10.27 -20.88 -8.85
CA TYR A 199 -9.07 -20.43 -9.56
C TYR A 199 -7.82 -21.17 -9.07
N ASN A 200 -7.66 -21.32 -7.75
CA ASN A 200 -6.52 -22.05 -7.19
C ASN A 200 -6.49 -23.51 -7.63
N ILE A 201 -7.65 -24.20 -7.70
CA ILE A 201 -7.74 -25.60 -8.15
C ILE A 201 -7.14 -25.79 -9.56
N PHE A 202 -7.38 -24.84 -10.46
CA PHE A 202 -6.87 -24.93 -11.84
C PHE A 202 -5.47 -24.32 -11.99
N LEU A 203 -5.26 -23.12 -11.46
CA LEU A 203 -4.03 -22.34 -11.75
C LEU A 203 -2.79 -22.84 -11.00
N THR A 204 -2.94 -23.48 -9.85
CA THR A 204 -1.82 -24.10 -9.13
C THR A 204 -1.24 -25.34 -9.85
N ARG A 205 -1.94 -25.87 -10.84
CA ARG A 205 -1.46 -26.99 -11.68
C ARG A 205 -0.51 -26.51 -12.79
N LEU A 206 -0.51 -25.23 -13.10
CA LEU A 206 0.37 -24.66 -14.09
C LEU A 206 1.85 -24.78 -13.64
N PRO A 207 2.81 -24.79 -14.59
CA PRO A 207 4.23 -24.88 -14.27
C PRO A 207 4.79 -23.60 -13.63
N LYS A 208 4.11 -22.46 -13.81
CA LYS A 208 4.47 -21.14 -13.30
C LYS A 208 3.24 -20.42 -12.75
N PHE A 209 3.44 -19.49 -11.81
CA PHE A 209 2.40 -18.57 -11.39
C PHE A 209 2.01 -17.66 -12.57
N CYS A 210 0.72 -17.50 -12.81
CA CYS A 210 0.16 -16.67 -13.88
C CYS A 210 -0.38 -15.33 -13.36
N GLY A 211 -0.48 -15.16 -12.06
CA GLY A 211 -0.91 -13.95 -11.38
C GLY A 211 -1.53 -14.22 -10.03
N PHE A 212 -1.59 -13.17 -9.23
CA PHE A 212 -2.24 -13.15 -7.92
C PHE A 212 -3.30 -12.06 -7.93
N ILE A 213 -4.42 -12.29 -7.23
CA ILE A 213 -5.35 -11.21 -6.92
C ILE A 213 -4.63 -10.22 -6.01
N ASN A 214 -4.52 -8.99 -6.46
CA ASN A 214 -3.94 -7.88 -5.72
C ASN A 214 -5.05 -6.94 -5.27
N PRO A 215 -5.61 -7.10 -4.05
CA PRO A 215 -6.53 -6.12 -3.52
C PRO A 215 -5.75 -4.82 -3.30
N HIS A 216 -6.26 -3.70 -3.80
CA HIS A 216 -5.67 -2.40 -3.56
C HIS A 216 -6.12 -1.92 -2.17
N MET A 217 -5.38 -2.36 -1.12
CA MET A 217 -5.74 -2.20 0.29
C MET A 217 -4.48 -2.06 1.14
N PRO A 218 -4.57 -1.52 2.38
CA PRO A 218 -3.47 -1.54 3.33
C PRO A 218 -2.86 -2.93 3.46
N GLN A 219 -1.53 -3.00 3.33
CA GLN A 219 -0.82 -4.26 3.24
C GLN A 219 0.03 -4.52 4.48
N PRO A 220 -0.30 -5.56 5.29
CA PRO A 220 0.56 -5.97 6.38
C PRO A 220 1.78 -6.72 5.85
N PHE A 221 2.95 -6.39 6.39
CA PHE A 221 4.24 -6.98 6.04
C PHE A 221 5.04 -7.38 7.28
N LEU A 222 5.94 -8.34 7.11
CA LEU A 222 7.08 -8.56 7.99
C LEU A 222 8.32 -7.91 7.35
N LYS A 223 9.06 -7.12 8.13
CA LYS A 223 10.33 -6.51 7.71
C LYS A 223 11.31 -7.57 7.20
N SER A 224 11.37 -8.70 7.89
CA SER A 224 12.17 -9.87 7.52
C SER A 224 11.82 -10.43 6.13
N THR A 225 10.56 -10.29 5.67
CA THR A 225 10.20 -10.67 4.30
C THR A 225 10.85 -9.75 3.27
N LEU A 226 10.87 -8.44 3.52
CA LEU A 226 11.52 -7.48 2.62
C LEU A 226 13.03 -7.77 2.53
N GLU A 227 13.66 -8.03 3.68
CA GLU A 227 15.08 -8.37 3.76
C GLU A 227 15.41 -9.66 2.98
N ASP A 228 14.55 -10.71 3.07
CA ASP A 228 14.71 -11.95 2.33
C ASP A 228 14.60 -11.72 0.80
N VAL A 229 13.62 -10.93 0.35
CA VAL A 229 13.49 -10.61 -1.08
C VAL A 229 14.67 -9.80 -1.58
N TRP A 230 15.18 -8.83 -0.81
CA TRP A 230 16.38 -8.08 -1.14
C TRP A 230 17.61 -8.99 -1.29
N ALA A 231 17.73 -10.00 -0.45
CA ALA A 231 18.81 -10.98 -0.56
C ALA A 231 18.71 -11.90 -1.79
N LYS A 232 17.49 -12.14 -2.31
CA LYS A 232 17.22 -13.09 -3.40
C LYS A 232 17.01 -12.45 -4.77
N CYS A 233 16.53 -11.20 -4.81
CA CYS A 233 16.19 -10.45 -6.03
C CYS A 233 16.89 -9.08 -6.08
N PRO A 234 18.21 -8.98 -5.77
CA PRO A 234 18.89 -7.68 -5.70
C PRO A 234 18.91 -6.93 -7.04
N GLU A 235 18.98 -7.64 -8.17
CA GLU A 235 19.04 -7.02 -9.49
C GLU A 235 17.74 -6.31 -9.85
N GLU A 236 16.60 -6.97 -9.65
CA GLU A 236 15.28 -6.43 -9.92
C GLU A 236 14.99 -5.22 -9.03
N LEU A 237 15.30 -5.33 -7.73
CA LEU A 237 15.07 -4.26 -6.76
C LEU A 237 16.00 -3.07 -7.00
N ASN A 238 17.29 -3.30 -7.26
CA ASN A 238 18.22 -2.21 -7.59
C ASN A 238 17.82 -1.48 -8.88
N THR A 239 17.34 -2.21 -9.90
CA THR A 239 16.84 -1.57 -11.12
C THR A 239 15.68 -0.62 -10.80
N ALA A 240 14.71 -1.06 -9.98
CA ALA A 240 13.53 -0.29 -9.67
C ALA A 240 13.84 0.95 -8.79
N ILE A 241 14.71 0.84 -7.78
CA ILE A 241 14.99 1.96 -6.87
C ILE A 241 15.79 3.09 -7.51
N HIS A 242 16.52 2.84 -8.60
CA HIS A 242 17.24 3.88 -9.34
C HIS A 242 16.35 4.65 -10.33
N ASN A 243 15.13 4.16 -10.61
CA ASN A 243 14.18 4.86 -11.47
C ASN A 243 13.45 5.96 -10.69
N LYS A 244 13.72 7.22 -11.01
CA LYS A 244 13.11 8.38 -10.34
C LYS A 244 11.60 8.50 -10.58
N PHE A 245 11.12 8.00 -11.70
CA PHE A 245 9.72 7.92 -12.11
C PHE A 245 9.35 6.47 -12.34
N ARG A 246 8.05 6.18 -12.36
CA ARG A 246 7.56 4.83 -12.63
C ARG A 246 7.97 4.36 -14.03
N SER A 247 8.67 3.25 -14.09
CA SER A 247 9.27 2.68 -15.29
C SER A 247 8.66 1.29 -15.59
N PRO A 248 8.59 0.88 -16.88
CA PRO A 248 8.18 -0.47 -17.25
C PRO A 248 9.15 -1.58 -16.79
N PHE A 249 10.33 -1.21 -16.30
CA PHE A 249 11.33 -2.13 -15.77
C PHE A 249 11.26 -2.32 -14.25
N ASP A 250 10.36 -1.58 -13.58
CA ASP A 250 10.22 -1.65 -12.14
C ASP A 250 9.61 -2.97 -11.68
N VAL A 251 9.88 -3.29 -10.43
CA VAL A 251 9.08 -4.12 -9.53
C VAL A 251 8.49 -3.22 -8.44
N ASN A 252 7.50 -3.71 -7.68
CA ASN A 252 6.90 -2.94 -6.61
C ASN A 252 6.61 -3.79 -5.36
N GLN A 253 5.92 -3.23 -4.36
CA GLN A 253 5.61 -3.91 -3.11
C GLN A 253 4.87 -5.26 -3.27
N TRP A 254 4.17 -5.48 -4.38
CA TRP A 254 3.49 -6.76 -4.63
C TRP A 254 4.47 -7.92 -4.70
N LEU A 255 5.73 -7.67 -5.07
CA LEU A 255 6.79 -8.70 -5.02
C LEU A 255 6.97 -9.25 -3.61
N PHE A 256 7.03 -8.39 -2.58
CA PHE A 256 7.14 -8.81 -1.18
C PHE A 256 5.93 -9.61 -0.73
N ARG A 257 4.72 -9.13 -1.09
CA ARG A 257 3.48 -9.82 -0.79
C ARG A 257 3.43 -11.21 -1.42
N HIS A 258 3.71 -11.31 -2.72
CA HIS A 258 3.69 -12.58 -3.44
C HIS A 258 4.75 -13.55 -2.89
N TRP A 259 5.90 -13.03 -2.47
CA TRP A 259 6.94 -13.82 -1.82
C TRP A 259 6.45 -14.46 -0.52
N ALA A 260 5.84 -13.67 0.36
CA ALA A 260 5.23 -14.16 1.61
C ALA A 260 4.17 -15.24 1.33
N LEU A 261 3.29 -15.02 0.33
CA LEU A 261 2.28 -15.99 -0.08
C LEU A 261 2.92 -17.31 -0.54
N CYS A 262 3.95 -17.25 -1.37
CA CYS A 262 4.65 -18.43 -1.88
C CYS A 262 5.38 -19.21 -0.79
N LYS A 263 5.97 -18.53 0.20
CA LYS A 263 6.58 -19.15 1.37
C LYS A 263 5.55 -19.72 2.36
N GLY A 264 4.33 -19.19 2.34
CA GLY A 264 3.30 -19.50 3.34
C GLY A 264 3.41 -18.65 4.60
N ASP A 265 4.12 -17.52 4.58
CA ASP A 265 4.30 -16.60 5.70
C ASP A 265 3.11 -15.62 5.80
N PHE A 266 1.88 -16.16 5.85
CA PHE A 266 0.65 -15.39 5.98
C PHE A 266 -0.44 -16.19 6.69
N SER A 267 -1.44 -15.49 7.23
CA SER A 267 -2.67 -16.06 7.81
C SER A 267 -3.85 -15.82 6.86
N PRO A 268 -4.54 -16.87 6.37
CA PRO A 268 -5.61 -16.73 5.39
C PRO A 268 -6.77 -15.86 5.88
N ILE A 269 -7.22 -14.91 5.03
CA ILE A 269 -8.42 -14.09 5.22
C ILE A 269 -9.26 -14.03 3.94
N ASN A 270 -10.50 -13.55 4.05
CA ASN A 270 -11.25 -13.10 2.89
C ASN A 270 -10.79 -11.69 2.52
N PRO A 271 -10.20 -11.46 1.33
CA PRO A 271 -9.60 -10.15 0.98
C PRO A 271 -10.62 -9.02 0.82
N TYR A 272 -11.90 -9.35 0.63
CA TYR A 272 -12.95 -8.36 0.37
C TYR A 272 -13.89 -8.13 1.57
N LYS A 273 -13.69 -8.88 2.66
CA LYS A 273 -14.54 -8.73 3.84
C LYS A 273 -14.20 -7.43 4.57
N ASP A 274 -15.18 -6.56 4.75
CA ASP A 274 -15.06 -5.25 5.41
C ASP A 274 -14.09 -4.27 4.73
N ARG A 275 -13.80 -4.48 3.44
CA ARG A 275 -12.85 -3.69 2.65
C ARG A 275 -13.46 -3.27 1.32
N ARG A 276 -13.20 -2.04 0.87
CA ARG A 276 -13.68 -1.57 -0.44
C ARG A 276 -12.75 -0.54 -1.07
N CYS A 277 -12.33 -0.81 -2.31
CA CYS A 277 -11.71 0.18 -3.18
C CYS A 277 -12.79 0.83 -4.05
N PHE A 278 -12.75 2.15 -4.14
CA PHE A 278 -13.62 2.97 -4.99
C PHE A 278 -12.76 3.75 -5.97
N ASP A 279 -13.03 3.61 -7.26
CA ASP A 279 -12.53 4.54 -8.26
C ASP A 279 -13.44 5.77 -8.24
N LEU A 280 -12.85 6.96 -7.97
CA LEU A 280 -13.60 8.21 -7.79
C LEU A 280 -14.02 8.79 -9.12
N TYR A 281 -15.29 9.18 -9.22
CA TYR A 281 -15.84 10.04 -10.26
C TYR A 281 -17.01 10.85 -9.68
N ASP A 282 -17.40 11.95 -10.34
CA ASP A 282 -18.37 12.90 -9.78
C ASP A 282 -19.69 12.24 -9.34
N GLY A 283 -20.16 11.24 -10.08
CA GLY A 283 -21.43 10.58 -9.85
C GLY A 283 -21.48 9.62 -8.66
N ASN A 284 -20.33 9.23 -8.06
CA ASN A 284 -20.32 8.30 -6.94
C ASN A 284 -19.89 8.91 -5.60
N ALA A 285 -19.48 10.18 -5.57
CA ALA A 285 -18.95 10.83 -4.38
C ALA A 285 -19.92 10.78 -3.18
N GLU A 286 -21.19 11.09 -3.38
CA GLU A 286 -22.20 11.04 -2.30
C GLU A 286 -22.44 9.63 -1.78
N PHE A 287 -22.49 8.63 -2.67
CA PHE A 287 -22.61 7.22 -2.25
C PHE A 287 -21.42 6.78 -1.39
N ILE A 288 -20.21 7.18 -1.77
CA ILE A 288 -18.99 6.89 -1.01
C ILE A 288 -19.01 7.61 0.33
N ALA A 289 -19.39 8.89 0.34
CA ALA A 289 -19.55 9.67 1.56
C ALA A 289 -20.56 9.04 2.53
N GLU A 290 -21.67 8.52 2.02
CA GLU A 290 -22.64 7.78 2.84
C GLU A 290 -22.04 6.48 3.41
N CYS A 291 -21.28 5.74 2.61
CA CYS A 291 -20.56 4.55 3.09
C CYS A 291 -19.58 4.89 4.22
N ILE A 292 -18.90 6.04 4.16
CA ILE A 292 -17.98 6.53 5.20
C ILE A 292 -18.76 6.94 6.44
N ARG A 293 -19.79 7.80 6.34
CA ARG A 293 -20.63 8.26 7.46
C ARG A 293 -21.25 7.09 8.23
N ASN A 294 -21.69 6.06 7.50
CA ASN A 294 -22.30 4.86 8.09
C ASN A 294 -21.25 3.81 8.51
N GLN A 295 -19.96 4.09 8.37
CA GLN A 295 -18.86 3.17 8.68
C GLN A 295 -19.09 1.76 8.10
N LYS A 296 -19.57 1.69 6.86
CA LYS A 296 -20.01 0.45 6.20
C LYS A 296 -18.87 -0.55 6.05
N TYR A 297 -17.69 -0.10 5.71
CA TYR A 297 -16.47 -0.87 5.56
C TYR A 297 -15.46 -0.49 6.65
N ALA A 298 -14.52 -1.35 6.96
CA ALA A 298 -13.45 -1.05 7.90
C ALA A 298 -12.30 -0.28 7.24
N GLU A 299 -12.02 -0.65 6.01
CA GLU A 299 -11.04 0.02 5.15
C GLU A 299 -11.71 0.46 3.85
N VAL A 300 -11.43 1.69 3.46
CA VAL A 300 -11.81 2.25 2.17
C VAL A 300 -10.58 2.79 1.46
N VAL A 301 -10.51 2.57 0.16
CA VAL A 301 -9.54 3.18 -0.72
C VAL A 301 -10.28 4.11 -1.66
N LEU A 302 -9.78 5.33 -1.78
CA LEU A 302 -10.34 6.40 -2.59
C LEU A 302 -9.42 6.68 -3.78
N ASN A 303 -9.43 5.74 -4.74
CA ASN A 303 -8.54 5.80 -5.88
C ASN A 303 -8.93 6.94 -6.82
N ASP A 304 -8.02 7.89 -7.00
CA ASP A 304 -8.19 9.00 -7.93
C ASP A 304 -8.20 8.49 -9.38
N SER A 305 -9.09 9.02 -10.20
CA SER A 305 -9.25 8.60 -11.58
C SER A 305 -9.28 9.79 -12.56
N GLU A 306 -8.96 9.53 -13.83
CA GLU A 306 -9.06 10.52 -14.91
C GLU A 306 -10.51 10.92 -15.21
N ASP A 307 -11.48 10.12 -14.75
CA ASP A 307 -12.92 10.36 -14.92
C ASP A 307 -13.47 11.39 -13.90
N LEU A 308 -12.66 11.81 -12.93
CA LEU A 308 -13.01 12.83 -11.94
C LEU A 308 -12.85 14.23 -12.55
N GLN A 309 -13.97 14.92 -12.78
CA GLN A 309 -14.00 16.23 -13.42
C GLN A 309 -14.05 17.38 -12.40
N ASP A 310 -14.88 17.26 -11.35
CA ASP A 310 -15.06 18.28 -10.30
C ASP A 310 -14.34 17.85 -9.00
N PHE A 311 -13.01 17.92 -9.05
CA PHE A 311 -12.14 17.52 -7.93
C PHE A 311 -12.47 18.25 -6.63
N GLU A 312 -12.70 19.58 -6.69
CA GLU A 312 -12.97 20.40 -5.50
C GLU A 312 -14.28 20.01 -4.82
N LYS A 313 -15.34 19.81 -5.59
CA LYS A 313 -16.63 19.36 -5.07
C LYS A 313 -16.52 17.99 -4.41
N VAL A 314 -15.87 17.02 -5.06
CA VAL A 314 -15.68 15.67 -4.52
C VAL A 314 -14.83 15.72 -3.26
N SER A 315 -13.76 16.52 -3.24
CA SER A 315 -12.94 16.72 -2.03
C SER A 315 -13.76 17.26 -0.86
N CYS A 316 -14.63 18.26 -1.09
CA CYS A 316 -15.51 18.79 -0.04
C CYS A 316 -16.47 17.72 0.50
N ILE A 317 -17.14 16.97 -0.37
CA ILE A 317 -18.07 15.89 0.02
C ILE A 317 -17.37 14.83 0.89
N LEU A 318 -16.17 14.43 0.51
CA LEU A 318 -15.39 13.44 1.26
C LEU A 318 -14.89 14.01 2.60
N LYS A 319 -14.42 15.27 2.63
CA LYS A 319 -14.03 15.93 3.88
C LYS A 319 -15.19 16.00 4.88
N ASP A 320 -16.38 16.37 4.44
CA ASP A 320 -17.58 16.42 5.30
C ASP A 320 -17.95 15.03 5.85
N ALA A 321 -17.76 13.97 5.03
CA ALA A 321 -18.03 12.61 5.46
C ALA A 321 -17.05 12.14 6.54
N PHE A 322 -15.76 12.42 6.37
CA PHE A 322 -14.75 12.10 7.39
C PHE A 322 -14.88 12.96 8.65
N GLU A 323 -15.17 14.26 8.51
CA GLU A 323 -15.42 15.12 9.66
C GLU A 323 -16.59 14.62 10.52
N ALA A 324 -17.64 14.07 9.90
CA ALA A 324 -18.78 13.51 10.63
C ALA A 324 -18.42 12.33 11.54
N ILE A 325 -17.43 11.50 11.16
CA ILE A 325 -17.00 10.33 11.94
C ILE A 325 -15.74 10.60 12.78
N LEU A 326 -14.97 11.63 12.44
CA LEU A 326 -13.67 12.00 13.02
C LEU A 326 -13.59 13.51 13.31
N PRO A 327 -14.53 14.09 14.11
CA PRO A 327 -14.54 15.53 14.37
C PRO A 327 -13.41 15.98 15.32
N GLU A 328 -12.94 15.10 16.19
CA GLU A 328 -11.96 15.42 17.21
C GLU A 328 -10.54 15.40 16.64
N LYS A 329 -9.75 16.44 16.96
CA LYS A 329 -8.32 16.47 16.65
C LYS A 329 -7.60 15.30 17.33
N SER A 330 -6.61 14.75 16.65
CA SER A 330 -5.72 13.73 17.19
C SER A 330 -4.49 14.35 17.85
N SER A 331 -3.74 13.58 18.62
CA SER A 331 -2.44 13.99 19.16
C SER A 331 -1.38 14.27 18.08
N PHE A 332 -1.63 13.80 16.85
CA PHE A 332 -0.80 14.10 15.69
C PHE A 332 -1.01 15.50 15.10
N GLU A 333 -2.00 16.27 15.60
CA GLU A 333 -2.33 17.61 15.14
C GLU A 333 -1.88 18.69 16.14
N LEU A 334 -1.46 19.87 15.61
CA LEU A 334 -1.11 21.08 16.38
C LEU A 334 -2.34 21.74 17.03
#